data_7d99cbdfec946e7d12fde6c98a77638b
#
_entry.id   7d99cbdfec946e7d12fde6c98a77638b
#
_cell.length_a   1.000
_cell.length_b   1.000
_cell.length_c   1.000
_cell.angle_alpha   90.00
_cell.angle_beta   90.00
_cell.angle_gamma   90.00
#
_symmetry.space_group_name_H-M   'P 1'
#
loop_
_entity.id
_entity.type
_entity.pdbx_description
1 polymer ?
#
loop_
_entity_poly.entity_id
_entity_poly.type
_entity_poly.pdbx_seq_one_letter_code
_entity_poly.pdbx_strand_id
1 'polypeptide(L)'
;MAYPVVNAPYGLKPINLIGGQVFAGSTREYAIPYGYATNIFYGDIVGLTRGNVQRLSVSTGTLGTVTGVFLGCSYTNPTTKQKQFAQYWPASTLAGDAVAIVCDDPDTVFKAVVCSATTVVASGARAMIGQNLAMINNTGNVNTGDSANALLAPSDTPATTDALPVRVLGLVPDTVVTLGSATYTSISTATVTCSALPFALPVGTDVGSLAANGQYIPSGSFVDTAASAGATSFILNQAPVTAFASSSTLVFAQYPELLVKLNFGQHQYYAATSIA
;
A
#
# COMPACT_ATOMS: atom_id res chain seq x y z
N MET A 1 -9.94 3.92 -23.60
CA MET A 1 -8.50 3.82 -23.27
C MET A 1 -8.35 2.69 -22.26
N ALA A 2 -7.43 1.77 -22.48
CA ALA A 2 -7.12 0.77 -21.46
C ALA A 2 -6.35 1.48 -20.34
N TYR A 3 -6.93 1.52 -19.17
CA TYR A 3 -6.24 2.03 -17.97
C TYR A 3 -5.13 1.05 -17.57
N PRO A 4 -3.99 1.53 -17.04
CA PRO A 4 -2.98 0.63 -16.52
C PRO A 4 -3.60 -0.19 -15.37
N VAL A 5 -3.69 -1.48 -15.56
CA VAL A 5 -4.19 -2.41 -14.55
C VAL A 5 -3.02 -2.77 -13.64
N VAL A 6 -3.18 -2.52 -12.35
CA VAL A 6 -2.22 -2.96 -11.34
C VAL A 6 -2.54 -4.41 -10.99
N ASN A 7 -1.67 -5.34 -11.39
CA ASN A 7 -1.90 -6.78 -11.24
C ASN A 7 -1.14 -7.42 -10.07
N ALA A 8 -0.17 -6.72 -9.50
CA ALA A 8 0.69 -7.25 -8.45
C ALA A 8 1.31 -6.13 -7.60
N PRO A 9 1.64 -6.40 -6.34
CA PRO A 9 2.37 -5.46 -5.50
C PRO A 9 3.82 -5.30 -5.98
N TYR A 10 4.41 -4.13 -5.69
CA TYR A 10 5.75 -3.75 -6.11
C TYR A 10 6.55 -2.99 -5.04
N GLY A 11 6.11 -3.02 -3.78
CA GLY A 11 6.72 -2.30 -2.68
C GLY A 11 6.34 -0.81 -2.66
N LEU A 12 7.19 0.00 -2.04
CA LEU A 12 7.03 1.46 -1.93
C LEU A 12 7.85 2.17 -3.02
N LYS A 13 7.22 2.96 -3.87
CA LYS A 13 7.91 3.76 -4.90
C LYS A 13 7.81 5.25 -4.58
N PRO A 14 8.92 5.97 -4.38
CA PRO A 14 8.91 7.40 -4.10
C PRO A 14 8.43 8.17 -5.33
N ILE A 15 7.58 9.17 -5.10
CA ILE A 15 7.02 10.03 -6.17
C ILE A 15 7.23 11.51 -5.93
N ASN A 16 6.89 12.03 -4.75
CA ASN A 16 7.00 13.44 -4.38
C ASN A 16 7.34 13.59 -2.89
N LEU A 17 7.45 14.84 -2.46
CA LEU A 17 7.42 15.22 -1.04
C LEU A 17 6.02 15.68 -0.65
N ILE A 18 5.69 15.63 0.64
CA ILE A 18 4.36 15.97 1.17
C ILE A 18 3.91 17.40 0.83
N GLY A 19 4.85 18.31 0.63
CA GLY A 19 4.59 19.68 0.19
C GLY A 19 4.32 19.87 -1.30
N GLY A 20 4.19 18.78 -2.07
CA GLY A 20 3.99 18.82 -3.53
C GLY A 20 5.27 19.06 -4.34
N GLN A 21 6.43 19.11 -3.69
CA GLN A 21 7.72 19.18 -4.37
C GLN A 21 8.07 17.83 -5.01
N VAL A 22 8.72 17.88 -6.16
CA VAL A 22 9.19 16.67 -6.85
C VAL A 22 10.25 15.96 -6.01
N PHE A 23 10.19 14.64 -5.92
CA PHE A 23 11.28 13.85 -5.35
C PHE A 23 12.53 13.99 -6.22
N ALA A 24 13.51 14.72 -5.72
CA ALA A 24 14.75 15.01 -6.44
C ALA A 24 15.89 14.01 -6.15
N GLY A 25 15.57 12.81 -5.64
CA GLY A 25 16.55 11.79 -5.29
C GLY A 25 17.22 12.05 -3.93
N SER A 26 16.48 12.53 -2.96
CA SER A 26 16.92 12.63 -1.55
C SER A 26 17.17 11.24 -1.00
N THR A 27 18.39 10.76 -1.14
CA THR A 27 18.83 9.43 -0.71
C THR A 27 20.11 9.52 0.09
N ARG A 28 20.29 8.55 0.96
CA ARG A 28 21.51 8.40 1.75
C ARG A 28 22.08 6.99 1.56
N GLU A 29 23.41 6.91 1.65
CA GLU A 29 24.12 5.64 1.56
C GLU A 29 24.35 5.06 2.96
N TYR A 30 24.04 3.78 3.12
CA TYR A 30 24.27 3.02 4.36
C TYR A 30 24.97 1.70 4.06
N ALA A 31 25.85 1.26 4.94
CA ALA A 31 26.55 -0.01 4.77
C ALA A 31 25.59 -1.21 4.83
N ILE A 32 25.78 -2.19 3.96
CA ILE A 32 25.14 -3.52 4.07
C ILE A 32 26.13 -4.46 4.74
N PRO A 33 25.70 -5.26 5.74
CA PRO A 33 26.61 -6.19 6.42
C PRO A 33 27.24 -7.19 5.45
N TYR A 34 28.52 -7.48 5.64
CA TYR A 34 29.21 -8.51 4.87
C TYR A 34 28.47 -9.86 4.96
N GLY A 35 28.15 -10.46 3.82
CA GLY A 35 27.43 -11.72 3.78
C GLY A 35 25.99 -11.68 4.29
N TYR A 36 25.33 -10.50 4.29
CA TYR A 36 23.94 -10.38 4.75
C TYR A 36 23.03 -11.38 4.04
N ALA A 37 22.36 -12.24 4.84
CA ALA A 37 21.71 -13.45 4.38
C ALA A 37 20.32 -13.27 3.77
N THR A 38 19.81 -12.04 3.73
CA THR A 38 18.45 -11.76 3.23
C THR A 38 18.52 -10.88 1.98
N ASN A 39 17.72 -11.20 0.95
CA ASN A 39 17.54 -10.29 -0.19
C ASN A 39 16.87 -9.00 0.25
N ILE A 40 17.32 -7.88 -0.28
CA ILE A 40 16.64 -6.58 -0.12
C ILE A 40 16.29 -6.10 -1.53
N PHE A 41 15.01 -5.86 -1.78
CA PHE A 41 14.50 -5.48 -3.08
C PHE A 41 14.15 -4.00 -3.14
N TYR A 42 14.15 -3.43 -4.33
CA TYR A 42 13.69 -2.06 -4.58
C TYR A 42 12.25 -1.87 -4.07
N GLY A 43 12.06 -0.93 -3.15
CA GLY A 43 10.76 -0.69 -2.51
C GLY A 43 10.53 -1.44 -1.19
N ASP A 44 11.53 -2.18 -0.68
CA ASP A 44 11.47 -2.76 0.65
C ASP A 44 11.71 -1.70 1.73
N ILE A 45 11.01 -1.83 2.85
CA ILE A 45 11.29 -1.03 4.04
C ILE A 45 12.53 -1.58 4.75
N VAL A 46 13.42 -0.68 5.13
CA VAL A 46 14.67 -1.00 5.81
C VAL A 46 14.83 -0.22 7.11
N GLY A 47 15.56 -0.81 8.02
CA GLY A 47 16.00 -0.19 9.27
C GLY A 47 17.49 -0.32 9.44
N LEU A 48 18.03 0.34 10.46
CA LEU A 48 19.44 0.24 10.83
C LEU A 48 19.58 -0.59 12.11
N THR A 49 20.56 -1.49 12.10
CA THR A 49 21.01 -2.19 13.29
C THR A 49 22.53 -2.08 13.35
N ARG A 50 23.04 -1.52 14.44
CA ARG A 50 24.48 -1.26 14.62
C ARG A 50 25.11 -0.52 13.42
N GLY A 51 24.37 0.45 12.85
CA GLY A 51 24.81 1.25 11.71
C GLY A 51 24.71 0.57 10.33
N ASN A 52 24.23 -0.68 10.26
CA ASN A 52 24.08 -1.41 9.01
C ASN A 52 22.61 -1.57 8.64
N VAL A 53 22.32 -1.53 7.33
CA VAL A 53 20.98 -1.73 6.79
C VAL A 53 20.53 -3.17 6.94
N GLN A 54 19.28 -3.33 7.35
CA GLN A 54 18.57 -4.62 7.38
C GLN A 54 17.17 -4.45 6.80
N ARG A 55 16.72 -5.46 6.06
CA ARG A 55 15.33 -5.54 5.64
C ARG A 55 14.43 -5.73 6.86
N LEU A 56 13.43 -4.88 7.00
CA LEU A 56 12.44 -5.02 8.06
C LEU A 56 11.28 -5.90 7.62
N SER A 57 10.87 -6.78 8.54
CA SER A 57 9.62 -7.51 8.40
C SER A 57 8.51 -6.67 9.03
N VAL A 58 7.74 -5.98 8.21
CA VAL A 58 6.73 -5.00 8.62
C VAL A 58 5.31 -5.58 8.62
N SER A 59 5.13 -6.78 9.12
CA SER A 59 3.79 -7.33 9.35
C SER A 59 3.19 -6.77 10.64
N THR A 60 1.87 -6.84 10.75
CA THR A 60 1.01 -6.38 11.83
C THR A 60 1.64 -6.41 13.25
N GLY A 61 2.14 -5.30 13.72
CA GLY A 61 2.60 -5.16 15.11
C GLY A 61 4.00 -4.57 15.23
N THR A 62 4.50 -4.46 16.40
CA THR A 62 5.69 -3.77 16.86
C THR A 62 6.80 -3.67 15.82
N LEU A 63 6.87 -2.51 15.19
CA LEU A 63 7.92 -2.23 14.24
C LEU A 63 9.19 -1.87 14.98
N GLY A 64 10.27 -2.49 14.56
CA GLY A 64 11.56 -1.85 14.69
C GLY A 64 11.54 -0.51 13.97
N THR A 65 12.41 0.37 14.36
CA THR A 65 12.49 1.73 13.84
C THR A 65 12.80 1.70 12.34
N VAL A 66 11.89 2.21 11.55
CA VAL A 66 12.04 2.33 10.10
C VAL A 66 13.05 3.44 9.79
N THR A 67 14.05 3.16 8.97
CA THR A 67 14.97 4.20 8.47
C THR A 67 14.48 4.80 7.17
N GLY A 68 13.99 3.97 6.26
CA GLY A 68 13.54 4.42 4.95
C GLY A 68 13.18 3.27 4.02
N VAL A 69 13.18 3.58 2.73
CA VAL A 69 12.88 2.64 1.65
C VAL A 69 14.13 2.39 0.81
N PHE A 70 14.44 1.13 0.56
CA PHE A 70 15.59 0.72 -0.25
C PHE A 70 15.32 0.98 -1.73
N LEU A 71 16.24 1.68 -2.39
CA LEU A 71 16.15 2.04 -3.82
C LEU A 71 17.22 1.36 -4.67
N GLY A 72 18.15 0.63 -4.06
CA GLY A 72 19.20 -0.05 -4.78
C GLY A 72 20.46 -0.17 -3.94
N CYS A 73 21.48 -0.77 -4.50
CA CYS A 73 22.78 -0.91 -3.85
C CYS A 73 23.93 -0.87 -4.84
N SER A 74 25.12 -0.64 -4.32
CA SER A 74 26.36 -0.81 -5.07
C SER A 74 27.33 -1.67 -4.27
N TYR A 75 28.03 -2.55 -4.95
CA TYR A 75 29.04 -3.44 -4.34
C TYR A 75 30.02 -3.95 -5.39
N THR A 76 31.18 -4.41 -4.96
CA THR A 76 32.10 -5.14 -5.85
C THR A 76 31.74 -6.62 -5.86
N ASN A 77 31.39 -7.13 -7.04
CA ASN A 77 31.03 -8.52 -7.21
C ASN A 77 32.22 -9.42 -6.81
N PRO A 78 32.04 -10.34 -5.85
CA PRO A 78 33.14 -11.16 -5.34
C PRO A 78 33.75 -12.10 -6.38
N THR A 79 33.00 -12.46 -7.43
CA THR A 79 33.46 -13.36 -8.51
C THR A 79 34.15 -12.58 -9.64
N THR A 80 33.49 -11.56 -10.18
CA THR A 80 34.01 -10.79 -11.34
C THR A 80 34.96 -9.67 -10.97
N LYS A 81 35.02 -9.28 -9.68
CA LYS A 81 35.79 -8.15 -9.15
C LYS A 81 35.42 -6.79 -9.74
N GLN A 82 34.25 -6.69 -10.35
CA GLN A 82 33.74 -5.46 -10.93
C GLN A 82 32.76 -4.78 -10.00
N LYS A 83 32.79 -3.45 -9.94
CA LYS A 83 31.79 -2.65 -9.24
C LYS A 83 30.46 -2.75 -9.96
N GLN A 84 29.41 -3.09 -9.23
CA GLN A 84 28.06 -3.26 -9.75
C GLN A 84 27.11 -2.28 -9.02
N PHE A 85 26.15 -1.76 -9.78
CA PHE A 85 24.97 -1.08 -9.27
C PHE A 85 23.78 -1.99 -9.54
N ALA A 86 23.06 -2.37 -8.49
CA ALA A 86 21.97 -3.32 -8.57
C ALA A 86 20.70 -2.76 -7.95
N GLN A 87 19.56 -3.12 -8.53
CA GLN A 87 18.25 -2.76 -8.03
C GLN A 87 17.88 -3.52 -6.75
N TYR A 88 18.50 -4.69 -6.51
CA TYR A 88 18.31 -5.47 -5.30
C TYR A 88 19.64 -5.98 -4.75
N TRP A 89 19.69 -6.25 -3.46
CA TRP A 89 20.81 -6.92 -2.80
C TRP A 89 20.61 -8.43 -2.83
N PRO A 90 21.50 -9.20 -3.48
CA PRO A 90 21.45 -10.66 -3.43
C PRO A 90 21.91 -11.19 -2.07
N ALA A 91 21.10 -12.03 -1.44
CA ALA A 91 21.43 -12.66 -0.16
C ALA A 91 22.81 -13.35 -0.18
N SER A 92 23.50 -13.29 0.97
CA SER A 92 24.78 -13.97 1.20
C SER A 92 25.91 -13.52 0.27
N THR A 93 25.82 -12.34 -0.35
CA THR A 93 26.88 -11.77 -1.17
C THR A 93 28.05 -11.35 -0.28
N LEU A 94 29.26 -11.87 -0.57
CA LEU A 94 30.47 -11.64 0.20
C LEU A 94 31.20 -10.39 -0.31
N ALA A 95 30.59 -9.21 -0.16
CA ALA A 95 31.16 -7.94 -0.54
C ALA A 95 31.36 -7.06 0.71
N GLY A 96 32.58 -6.57 0.92
CA GLY A 96 32.91 -5.74 2.08
C GLY A 96 32.71 -4.24 1.84
N ASP A 97 32.45 -3.83 0.59
CA ASP A 97 32.24 -2.45 0.17
C ASP A 97 30.77 -2.18 -0.23
N ALA A 98 29.86 -3.03 0.24
CA ALA A 98 28.44 -2.94 -0.12
C ALA A 98 27.77 -1.76 0.59
N VAL A 99 27.10 -0.93 -0.21
CA VAL A 99 26.26 0.18 0.28
C VAL A 99 24.86 0.11 -0.30
N ALA A 100 23.88 0.37 0.54
CA ALA A 100 22.48 0.53 0.18
C ALA A 100 22.19 1.99 -0.08
N ILE A 101 21.45 2.29 -1.12
CA ILE A 101 20.88 3.60 -1.42
C ILE A 101 19.47 3.61 -0.84
N VAL A 102 19.24 4.43 0.19
CA VAL A 102 17.98 4.45 0.94
C VAL A 102 17.36 5.84 0.85
N CYS A 103 16.07 5.87 0.53
CA CYS A 103 15.25 7.06 0.67
C CYS A 103 14.83 7.16 2.14
N ASP A 104 15.52 7.98 2.91
CA ASP A 104 15.32 8.15 4.35
C ASP A 104 14.69 9.50 4.74
N ASP A 105 14.24 10.25 3.75
CA ASP A 105 13.52 11.50 3.97
C ASP A 105 12.09 11.20 4.47
N PRO A 106 11.74 11.60 5.70
CA PRO A 106 10.44 11.32 6.30
C PRO A 106 9.27 12.02 5.61
N ASP A 107 9.53 13.04 4.80
CA ASP A 107 8.50 13.76 4.06
C ASP A 107 8.25 13.20 2.67
N THR A 108 8.98 12.15 2.29
CA THR A 108 8.75 11.47 1.00
C THR A 108 7.40 10.77 0.97
N VAL A 109 6.69 11.02 -0.12
CA VAL A 109 5.43 10.34 -0.46
C VAL A 109 5.73 9.17 -1.38
N PHE A 110 5.20 8.02 -1.02
CA PHE A 110 5.34 6.79 -1.77
C PHE A 110 4.01 6.38 -2.37
N LYS A 111 4.08 5.73 -3.52
CA LYS A 111 2.96 5.01 -4.12
C LYS A 111 3.11 3.52 -3.82
N ALA A 112 2.04 2.87 -3.39
CA ALA A 112 2.04 1.45 -3.07
C ALA A 112 0.68 0.80 -3.35
N VAL A 113 0.72 -0.51 -3.63
CA VAL A 113 -0.47 -1.32 -3.95
C VAL A 113 -1.12 -1.83 -2.67
N VAL A 114 -2.45 -1.85 -2.67
CA VAL A 114 -3.26 -2.45 -1.60
C VAL A 114 -3.56 -3.90 -1.94
N CYS A 115 -3.34 -4.81 -0.99
CA CYS A 115 -3.69 -6.22 -1.12
C CYS A 115 -4.53 -6.70 0.06
N SER A 116 -5.49 -7.58 -0.19
CA SER A 116 -6.33 -8.21 0.85
C SER A 116 -5.65 -9.43 1.49
N ALA A 117 -4.80 -10.09 0.74
CA ALA A 117 -3.92 -11.17 1.15
C ALA A 117 -2.59 -10.99 0.43
N THR A 118 -1.65 -11.90 0.56
CA THR A 118 -0.27 -11.76 0.09
C THR A 118 -0.08 -10.92 -1.20
N THR A 119 -0.65 -11.36 -2.31
CA THR A 119 -0.51 -10.69 -3.63
C THR A 119 -1.84 -10.37 -4.30
N VAL A 120 -2.95 -10.64 -3.63
CA VAL A 120 -4.30 -10.39 -4.19
C VAL A 120 -4.61 -8.90 -4.08
N VAL A 121 -4.57 -8.21 -5.21
CA VAL A 121 -4.84 -6.76 -5.27
C VAL A 121 -6.28 -6.49 -4.80
N ALA A 122 -6.41 -5.53 -3.91
CA ALA A 122 -7.65 -5.07 -3.31
C ALA A 122 -7.88 -3.59 -3.62
N SER A 123 -8.82 -2.98 -2.92
CA SER A 123 -9.12 -1.56 -3.07
C SER A 123 -8.80 -0.79 -1.81
N GLY A 124 -8.16 0.37 -1.98
CA GLY A 124 -8.17 1.41 -0.98
C GLY A 124 -9.50 2.14 -0.93
N ALA A 125 -9.83 2.71 0.21
CA ALA A 125 -11.05 3.50 0.41
C ALA A 125 -10.73 4.92 0.86
N ARG A 126 -11.59 5.86 0.52
CA ARG A 126 -11.44 7.27 0.92
C ARG A 126 -11.38 7.44 2.45
N ALA A 127 -12.08 6.59 3.19
CA ALA A 127 -12.06 6.59 4.66
C ALA A 127 -10.70 6.24 5.27
N MET A 128 -9.79 5.64 4.49
CA MET A 128 -8.42 5.33 4.92
C MET A 128 -7.51 6.56 4.97
N ILE A 129 -7.89 7.67 4.31
CA ILE A 129 -7.06 8.87 4.26
C ILE A 129 -6.89 9.44 5.68
N GLY A 130 -5.64 9.66 6.06
CA GLY A 130 -5.25 10.06 7.41
C GLY A 130 -5.06 8.92 8.41
N GLN A 131 -5.39 7.69 8.04
CA GLN A 131 -5.24 6.49 8.86
C GLN A 131 -3.89 5.79 8.62
N ASN A 132 -3.51 4.93 9.56
CA ASN A 132 -2.30 4.14 9.45
C ASN A 132 -2.64 2.74 8.93
N LEU A 133 -1.76 2.18 8.11
CA LEU A 133 -1.90 0.83 7.56
C LEU A 133 -0.71 -0.05 7.91
N ALA A 134 -0.99 -1.33 8.09
CA ALA A 134 0.01 -2.38 8.10
C ALA A 134 0.51 -2.67 6.67
N MET A 135 1.62 -3.37 6.58
CA MET A 135 2.14 -3.88 5.31
C MET A 135 2.16 -5.41 5.30
N ILE A 136 2.08 -5.96 4.11
CA ILE A 136 2.28 -7.38 3.86
C ILE A 136 3.71 -7.57 3.37
N ASN A 137 4.46 -8.45 4.04
CA ASN A 137 5.79 -8.84 3.59
C ASN A 137 5.70 -10.01 2.62
N ASN A 138 6.02 -9.74 1.39
CA ASN A 138 6.14 -10.75 0.35
C ASN A 138 7.61 -10.89 -0.09
N THR A 139 7.92 -12.04 -0.68
CA THR A 139 9.22 -12.24 -1.32
C THR A 139 9.24 -11.48 -2.63
N GLY A 140 10.21 -10.60 -2.82
CA GLY A 140 10.39 -9.87 -4.07
C GLY A 140 10.88 -10.77 -5.22
N ASN A 141 10.96 -10.19 -6.41
CA ASN A 141 11.33 -10.91 -7.62
C ASN A 141 12.81 -10.66 -7.96
N VAL A 142 13.62 -11.70 -7.91
CA VAL A 142 15.08 -11.64 -8.21
C VAL A 142 15.37 -11.30 -9.67
N ASN A 143 14.43 -11.56 -10.59
CA ASN A 143 14.63 -11.28 -12.01
C ASN A 143 14.41 -9.80 -12.35
N THR A 144 13.48 -9.14 -11.66
CA THR A 144 13.21 -7.71 -11.85
C THR A 144 13.90 -6.84 -10.81
N GLY A 145 14.23 -7.38 -9.63
CA GLY A 145 14.76 -6.63 -8.49
C GLY A 145 13.71 -5.86 -7.71
N ASP A 146 12.43 -5.96 -8.07
CA ASP A 146 11.33 -5.28 -7.39
C ASP A 146 10.88 -6.06 -6.14
N SER A 147 10.52 -5.31 -5.12
CA SER A 147 9.80 -5.81 -3.94
C SER A 147 8.41 -6.33 -4.35
N ALA A 148 7.85 -7.21 -3.55
CA ALA A 148 6.44 -7.57 -3.62
C ALA A 148 5.68 -7.21 -2.34
N ASN A 149 6.23 -6.33 -1.50
CA ASN A 149 5.54 -5.80 -0.35
C ASN A 149 4.31 -4.99 -0.76
N ALA A 150 3.26 -5.06 0.04
CA ALA A 150 1.99 -4.41 -0.23
C ALA A 150 1.46 -3.72 1.02
N LEU A 151 0.50 -2.82 0.84
CA LEU A 151 -0.33 -2.32 1.93
C LEU A 151 -1.41 -3.35 2.24
N LEU A 152 -1.62 -3.64 3.52
CA LEU A 152 -2.70 -4.53 3.94
C LEU A 152 -4.03 -3.77 3.87
N ALA A 153 -4.97 -4.27 3.07
CA ALA A 153 -6.34 -3.76 3.10
C ALA A 153 -6.92 -3.98 4.50
N PRO A 154 -7.51 -2.96 5.12
CA PRO A 154 -8.15 -3.13 6.41
C PRO A 154 -9.35 -4.05 6.25
N SER A 155 -9.47 -5.03 7.15
CA SER A 155 -10.61 -5.92 7.17
C SER A 155 -11.86 -5.26 7.77
N ASP A 156 -11.72 -4.29 8.68
CA ASP A 156 -12.85 -3.70 9.38
C ASP A 156 -12.73 -2.19 9.67
N THR A 157 -11.59 -1.72 10.07
CA THR A 157 -11.36 -0.29 10.33
C THR A 157 -9.92 0.09 10.11
N PRO A 158 -9.66 1.22 9.45
CA PRO A 158 -8.33 1.79 9.40
C PRO A 158 -7.81 2.03 10.81
N ALA A 159 -6.60 1.61 11.10
CA ALA A 159 -6.06 1.70 12.44
C ALA A 159 -5.54 3.10 12.75
N THR A 160 -5.83 3.57 13.96
CA THR A 160 -5.33 4.86 14.47
C THR A 160 -4.01 4.71 15.24
N THR A 161 -3.57 3.48 15.49
CA THR A 161 -2.35 3.22 16.25
C THR A 161 -1.09 3.70 15.52
N ASP A 162 -0.20 4.32 16.25
CA ASP A 162 1.10 4.80 15.78
C ASP A 162 2.12 3.68 15.51
N ALA A 163 1.81 2.46 15.95
CA ALA A 163 2.66 1.28 15.75
C ALA A 163 2.71 0.80 14.28
N LEU A 164 1.83 1.30 13.39
CA LEU A 164 1.79 0.90 11.99
C LEU A 164 2.76 1.72 11.13
N PRO A 165 3.39 1.08 10.11
CA PRO A 165 4.54 1.65 9.40
C PRO A 165 4.22 2.83 8.50
N VAL A 166 3.03 2.88 7.94
CA VAL A 166 2.67 3.85 6.91
C VAL A 166 1.37 4.56 7.24
N ARG A 167 1.27 5.83 6.82
CA ARG A 167 0.08 6.64 6.88
C ARG A 167 -0.42 6.94 5.47
N VAL A 168 -1.72 6.78 5.27
CA VAL A 168 -2.37 7.08 3.98
C VAL A 168 -2.57 8.58 3.84
N LEU A 169 -2.13 9.14 2.72
CA LEU A 169 -2.30 10.54 2.35
C LEU A 169 -3.42 10.74 1.33
N GLY A 170 -3.63 9.77 0.44
CA GLY A 170 -4.63 9.89 -0.61
C GLY A 170 -4.78 8.63 -1.45
N LEU A 171 -5.77 8.67 -2.32
CA LEU A 171 -5.99 7.66 -3.35
C LEU A 171 -5.26 8.07 -4.63
N VAL A 172 -4.88 7.10 -5.46
CA VAL A 172 -4.32 7.34 -6.79
C VAL A 172 -5.44 7.23 -7.82
N PRO A 173 -5.98 8.35 -8.35
CA PRO A 173 -7.10 8.32 -9.28
C PRO A 173 -6.73 7.78 -10.66
N ASP A 174 -5.46 7.88 -11.06
CA ASP A 174 -5.00 7.47 -12.39
C ASP A 174 -5.09 5.97 -12.65
N THR A 175 -5.15 5.17 -11.58
CA THR A 175 -5.24 3.70 -11.63
C THR A 175 -6.60 3.18 -11.18
N VAL A 176 -7.59 4.07 -11.00
CA VAL A 176 -8.94 3.67 -10.62
C VAL A 176 -9.54 2.67 -11.63
N VAL A 177 -10.13 1.62 -11.11
CA VAL A 177 -10.82 0.59 -11.92
C VAL A 177 -12.31 0.67 -11.62
N THR A 178 -13.10 1.02 -12.62
CA THR A 178 -14.56 0.92 -12.52
C THR A 178 -14.98 -0.53 -12.80
N LEU A 179 -15.52 -1.21 -11.79
CA LEU A 179 -15.97 -2.59 -11.91
C LEU A 179 -17.27 -2.70 -12.70
N GLY A 180 -18.10 -1.68 -12.67
CA GLY A 180 -19.40 -1.66 -13.31
C GLY A 180 -20.50 -1.14 -12.40
N SER A 181 -21.75 -1.57 -12.64
CA SER A 181 -22.91 -1.10 -11.93
C SER A 181 -23.87 -2.22 -11.55
N ALA A 182 -24.71 -1.97 -10.55
CA ALA A 182 -25.84 -2.81 -10.17
C ALA A 182 -27.06 -1.94 -9.89
N THR A 183 -28.25 -2.51 -9.99
CA THR A 183 -29.49 -1.80 -9.68
C THR A 183 -29.82 -1.96 -8.19
N TYR A 184 -29.95 -0.85 -7.50
CA TYR A 184 -30.34 -0.80 -6.09
C TYR A 184 -31.80 -1.24 -5.92
N THR A 185 -32.07 -2.01 -4.90
CA THR A 185 -33.43 -2.44 -4.53
C THR A 185 -33.86 -1.88 -3.19
N SER A 186 -33.08 -2.09 -2.15
CA SER A 186 -33.39 -1.64 -0.80
C SER A 186 -32.15 -1.57 0.08
N ILE A 187 -32.24 -0.91 1.21
CA ILE A 187 -31.21 -0.91 2.23
C ILE A 187 -31.84 -1.12 3.62
N SER A 188 -31.18 -1.92 4.42
CA SER A 188 -31.53 -2.12 5.83
C SER A 188 -30.25 -1.93 6.64
N THR A 189 -30.22 -0.88 7.45
CA THR A 189 -28.98 -0.44 8.14
C THR A 189 -27.85 -0.24 7.13
N ALA A 190 -26.77 -1.02 7.20
CA ALA A 190 -25.66 -0.98 6.27
C ALA A 190 -25.73 -2.01 5.14
N THR A 191 -26.74 -2.92 5.18
CA THR A 191 -26.89 -3.97 4.16
C THR A 191 -27.67 -3.43 2.97
N VAL A 192 -27.02 -3.36 1.81
CA VAL A 192 -27.61 -2.95 0.53
C VAL A 192 -28.06 -4.19 -0.22
N THR A 193 -29.33 -4.20 -0.65
CA THR A 193 -29.86 -5.20 -1.57
C THR A 193 -29.88 -4.62 -2.99
N CYS A 194 -29.42 -5.39 -3.96
CA CYS A 194 -29.30 -4.97 -5.35
C CYS A 194 -29.59 -6.11 -6.33
N SER A 195 -29.61 -5.83 -7.61
CA SER A 195 -29.57 -6.86 -8.64
C SER A 195 -28.31 -7.74 -8.46
N ALA A 196 -28.35 -8.98 -8.97
CA ALA A 196 -27.20 -9.87 -8.91
C ALA A 196 -25.94 -9.19 -9.45
N LEU A 197 -24.86 -9.18 -8.64
CA LEU A 197 -23.59 -8.55 -8.99
C LEU A 197 -22.92 -9.32 -10.13
N PRO A 198 -22.58 -8.69 -11.25
CA PRO A 198 -21.89 -9.37 -12.35
C PRO A 198 -20.39 -9.63 -12.04
N PHE A 199 -19.87 -9.11 -10.92
CA PHE A 199 -18.47 -9.21 -10.49
C PHE A 199 -18.39 -9.37 -8.98
N ALA A 200 -17.26 -9.82 -8.47
CA ALA A 200 -16.99 -9.84 -7.04
C ALA A 200 -16.63 -8.42 -6.54
N LEU A 201 -17.08 -8.08 -5.34
CA LEU A 201 -16.75 -6.83 -4.65
C LEU A 201 -15.77 -7.13 -3.50
N PRO A 202 -14.49 -6.83 -3.64
CA PRO A 202 -13.55 -6.88 -2.54
C PRO A 202 -13.86 -5.81 -1.49
N VAL A 203 -13.40 -6.03 -0.26
CA VAL A 203 -13.39 -5.02 0.79
C VAL A 203 -12.68 -3.75 0.32
N GLY A 204 -13.19 -2.59 0.70
CA GLY A 204 -12.64 -1.30 0.31
C GLY A 204 -13.12 -0.79 -1.05
N THR A 205 -13.89 -1.58 -1.82
CA THR A 205 -14.49 -1.08 -3.08
C THR A 205 -15.37 0.13 -2.80
N ASP A 206 -15.05 1.26 -3.44
CA ASP A 206 -15.82 2.51 -3.32
C ASP A 206 -17.19 2.36 -3.97
N VAL A 207 -18.23 2.79 -3.29
CA VAL A 207 -19.61 2.65 -3.76
C VAL A 207 -20.22 4.02 -3.91
N GLY A 208 -20.52 4.37 -5.16
CA GLY A 208 -21.32 5.54 -5.52
C GLY A 208 -22.73 5.15 -5.91
N SER A 209 -23.69 6.04 -5.77
CA SER A 209 -25.01 5.88 -6.36
C SER A 209 -25.36 7.06 -7.26
N LEU A 210 -25.91 6.75 -8.40
CA LEU A 210 -26.55 7.74 -9.27
C LEU A 210 -28.07 7.55 -9.10
N ALA A 211 -28.67 8.33 -8.19
CA ALA A 211 -30.09 8.26 -7.95
C ALA A 211 -30.85 9.21 -8.89
N ALA A 212 -32.00 8.77 -9.39
CA ALA A 212 -32.85 9.55 -10.26
C ALA A 212 -33.34 10.87 -9.61
N ASN A 213 -33.36 10.93 -8.28
CA ASN A 213 -33.77 12.08 -7.48
C ASN A 213 -32.61 12.91 -6.91
N GLY A 214 -31.37 12.68 -7.36
CA GLY A 214 -30.18 13.39 -6.89
C GLY A 214 -29.69 12.98 -5.50
N GLN A 215 -30.22 11.90 -4.93
CA GLN A 215 -29.71 11.34 -3.67
C GLN A 215 -28.54 10.38 -3.96
N TYR A 216 -27.49 10.51 -3.19
CA TYR A 216 -26.27 9.73 -3.37
C TYR A 216 -25.90 8.99 -2.09
N ILE A 217 -25.22 7.85 -2.23
CA ILE A 217 -24.52 7.22 -1.11
C ILE A 217 -23.51 8.25 -0.55
N PRO A 218 -23.38 8.38 0.76
CA PRO A 218 -22.42 9.31 1.35
C PRO A 218 -21.02 9.10 0.78
N SER A 219 -20.35 10.19 0.47
CA SER A 219 -18.96 10.15 0.02
C SER A 219 -18.08 9.40 1.02
N GLY A 220 -17.27 8.46 0.54
CA GLY A 220 -16.46 7.61 1.39
C GLY A 220 -17.12 6.31 1.84
N SER A 221 -18.33 6.01 1.34
CA SER A 221 -18.92 4.68 1.53
C SER A 221 -18.18 3.63 0.71
N PHE A 222 -17.83 2.52 1.34
CA PHE A 222 -17.17 1.40 0.71
C PHE A 222 -17.73 0.07 1.20
N VAL A 223 -17.44 -0.97 0.46
CA VAL A 223 -17.82 -2.35 0.82
C VAL A 223 -17.00 -2.79 2.03
N ASP A 224 -17.68 -3.09 3.12
CA ASP A 224 -17.10 -3.52 4.40
C ASP A 224 -16.79 -5.02 4.39
N THR A 225 -17.69 -5.82 3.86
CA THR A 225 -17.54 -7.27 3.75
C THR A 225 -17.55 -7.68 2.28
N ALA A 226 -16.55 -8.44 1.84
CA ALA A 226 -16.46 -8.89 0.46
C ALA A 226 -17.71 -9.63 0.00
N ALA A 227 -18.21 -9.33 -1.19
CA ALA A 227 -19.32 -10.01 -1.82
C ALA A 227 -18.91 -10.75 -3.09
N SER A 228 -19.39 -11.96 -3.28
CA SER A 228 -19.08 -12.76 -4.47
C SER A 228 -19.89 -12.30 -5.69
N ALA A 229 -19.39 -12.60 -6.89
CA ALA A 229 -20.20 -12.47 -8.11
C ALA A 229 -21.50 -13.30 -7.96
N GLY A 230 -22.61 -12.74 -8.43
CA GLY A 230 -23.94 -13.32 -8.27
C GLY A 230 -24.64 -12.98 -6.95
N ALA A 231 -23.95 -12.40 -5.97
CA ALA A 231 -24.58 -11.94 -4.74
C ALA A 231 -25.63 -10.86 -5.03
N THR A 232 -26.71 -10.85 -4.27
CA THR A 232 -27.79 -9.85 -4.37
C THR A 232 -27.77 -8.85 -3.21
N SER A 233 -26.75 -8.91 -2.38
CA SER A 233 -26.54 -7.97 -1.28
C SER A 233 -25.06 -7.84 -0.93
N PHE A 234 -24.70 -6.70 -0.33
CA PHE A 234 -23.38 -6.44 0.25
C PHE A 234 -23.53 -5.49 1.42
N ILE A 235 -22.48 -5.36 2.25
CA ILE A 235 -22.48 -4.54 3.46
C ILE A 235 -21.58 -3.33 3.23
N LEU A 236 -22.11 -2.13 3.57
CA LEU A 236 -21.34 -0.89 3.58
C LEU A 236 -20.70 -0.68 4.96
N ASN A 237 -19.59 0.08 4.97
CA ASN A 237 -18.94 0.53 6.20
C ASN A 237 -19.80 1.45 7.07
N GLN A 238 -20.85 2.05 6.50
CA GLN A 238 -21.77 2.97 7.19
C GLN A 238 -23.18 2.89 6.60
N ALA A 239 -24.17 3.07 7.46
CA ALA A 239 -25.55 3.17 7.02
C ALA A 239 -25.80 4.53 6.35
N PRO A 240 -26.41 4.59 5.16
CA PRO A 240 -26.86 5.87 4.59
C PRO A 240 -27.92 6.53 5.45
N VAL A 241 -27.85 7.84 5.57
CA VAL A 241 -28.79 8.65 6.38
C VAL A 241 -30.20 8.68 5.77
N THR A 242 -30.29 8.48 4.45
CA THR A 242 -31.56 8.57 3.72
C THR A 242 -31.70 7.36 2.81
N ALA A 243 -32.88 6.74 2.77
CA ALA A 243 -33.18 5.66 1.84
C ALA A 243 -33.17 6.17 0.39
N PHE A 244 -32.59 5.39 -0.50
CA PHE A 244 -32.59 5.68 -1.95
C PHE A 244 -33.91 5.25 -2.59
N ALA A 245 -34.26 5.88 -3.70
CA ALA A 245 -35.32 5.37 -4.55
C ALA A 245 -34.92 4.00 -5.12
N SER A 246 -35.80 3.05 -5.11
CA SER A 246 -35.62 1.77 -5.80
C SER A 246 -35.29 2.02 -7.27
N SER A 247 -34.49 1.14 -7.87
CA SER A 247 -33.99 1.26 -9.24
C SER A 247 -32.90 2.32 -9.47
N SER A 248 -32.30 2.89 -8.41
CA SER A 248 -31.10 3.70 -8.55
C SER A 248 -29.93 2.85 -9.03
N THR A 249 -29.03 3.46 -9.82
CA THR A 249 -27.83 2.78 -10.29
C THR A 249 -26.71 2.93 -9.24
N LEU A 250 -26.18 1.83 -8.78
CA LEU A 250 -24.96 1.77 -7.97
C LEU A 250 -23.75 1.64 -8.90
N VAL A 251 -22.71 2.38 -8.63
CA VAL A 251 -21.44 2.35 -9.37
C VAL A 251 -20.32 1.96 -8.41
N PHE A 252 -19.46 1.07 -8.84
CA PHE A 252 -18.38 0.51 -8.05
C PHE A 252 -17.04 0.87 -8.64
N ALA A 253 -16.14 1.42 -7.81
CA ALA A 253 -14.80 1.79 -8.20
C ALA A 253 -13.78 1.20 -7.20
N GLN A 254 -12.64 0.76 -7.73
CA GLN A 254 -11.51 0.29 -6.94
C GLN A 254 -10.32 1.22 -7.13
N TYR A 255 -9.62 1.48 -6.03
CA TYR A 255 -8.37 2.22 -5.99
C TYR A 255 -7.25 1.28 -5.56
N PRO A 256 -6.63 0.56 -6.50
CA PRO A 256 -5.61 -0.44 -6.17
C PRO A 256 -4.34 0.17 -5.60
N GLU A 257 -4.10 1.46 -5.79
CA GLU A 257 -2.92 2.18 -5.33
C GLU A 257 -3.28 3.34 -4.41
N LEU A 258 -2.46 3.50 -3.37
CA LEU A 258 -2.55 4.61 -2.43
C LEU A 258 -1.26 5.42 -2.40
N LEU A 259 -1.42 6.70 -2.05
CA LEU A 259 -0.33 7.58 -1.65
C LEU A 259 -0.14 7.43 -0.14
N VAL A 260 1.06 7.07 0.25
CA VAL A 260 1.41 6.86 1.66
C VAL A 260 2.72 7.53 2.02
N LYS A 261 2.93 7.78 3.29
CA LYS A 261 4.23 8.18 3.85
C LYS A 261 4.62 7.24 4.99
N LEU A 262 5.89 7.18 5.32
CA LEU A 262 6.35 6.51 6.54
C LEU A 262 5.79 7.23 7.76
N ASN A 263 5.29 6.46 8.74
CA ASN A 263 4.72 7.04 9.94
C ASN A 263 5.84 7.61 10.83
N PHE A 264 5.71 8.86 11.25
CA PHE A 264 6.73 9.55 12.05
C PHE A 264 7.07 8.83 13.36
N GLY A 265 6.08 8.26 14.05
CA GLY A 265 6.31 7.53 15.29
C GLY A 265 7.20 6.28 15.11
N GLN A 266 7.33 5.78 13.90
CA GLN A 266 8.14 4.62 13.55
C GLN A 266 9.43 5.00 12.81
N HIS A 267 9.57 6.23 12.36
CA HIS A 267 10.76 6.69 11.66
C HIS A 267 11.91 6.91 12.64
N GLN A 268 13.08 6.35 12.32
CA GLN A 268 14.26 6.34 13.21
C GLN A 268 14.70 7.73 13.68
N TYR A 269 14.54 8.77 12.86
CA TYR A 269 14.93 10.12 13.23
C TYR A 269 13.93 10.82 14.16
N TYR A 270 12.74 10.26 14.35
CA TYR A 270 11.69 10.84 15.20
C TYR A 270 11.28 9.92 16.35
N ALA A 271 11.74 8.67 16.36
CA ALA A 271 11.45 7.76 17.45
C ALA A 271 12.13 8.24 18.75
N ALA A 272 11.38 8.24 19.85
CA ALA A 272 11.89 8.66 21.15
C ALA A 272 12.93 7.70 21.75
N THR A 273 13.01 6.47 21.22
CA THR A 273 13.95 5.43 21.66
C THR A 273 14.98 5.17 20.57
N SER A 274 16.26 5.20 20.92
CA SER A 274 17.32 4.78 20.02
C SER A 274 17.31 3.26 19.82
N ILE A 275 17.76 2.81 18.65
CA ILE A 275 18.00 1.39 18.39
C ILE A 275 19.32 0.99 19.05
N ALA A 276 19.32 -0.15 19.70
CA ALA A 276 20.51 -0.76 20.31
C ALA A 276 21.46 -1.35 19.23
#